data_595ff1dd932049bb08d68e7ecd0d9bca
#
_entry.id   595ff1dd932049bb08d68e7ecd0d9bca
#
_cell.length_a   1.000
_cell.length_b   1.000
_cell.length_c   1.000
_cell.angle_alpha   90.00
_cell.angle_beta   90.00
_cell.angle_gamma   90.00
#
_symmetry.space_group_name_H-M   'P 1'
#
loop_
_entity.id
_entity.type
_entity.pdbx_description
1 polymer ?
#
loop_
_entity_poly.entity_id
_entity_poly.type
_entity_poly.pdbx_seq_one_letter_code
_entity_poly.pdbx_strand_id
1 'polypeptide(L)'
;MSFIDTIKRLREDRGASQADIAEAIGIARATYASLEAGRRPINLDEINKLAEYYQLSPGELIEGEVSTVNEPAAIYTREVNTEDIVPREISPEVKPEKLREVLLYILDRIGGKPNVGETVLYKLLYFIDFDYYEKTGKSITGLTYIHNHYGPSPILRDFSAVIEDMKTHDELDIVETKFFNNTQKKYLAQEKPALENLSANEIKH
;
A
#
# COMPACT_ATOMS: atom_id res chain seq x y z
N MET A 1 -4.04 9.43 24.59
CA MET A 1 -4.38 10.83 24.22
C MET A 1 -5.84 10.82 23.74
N SER A 2 -6.64 11.86 24.00
CA SER A 2 -8.02 11.87 23.51
C SER A 2 -8.03 12.10 22.00
N PHE A 3 -9.04 11.53 21.29
CA PHE A 3 -9.27 11.82 19.86
C PHE A 3 -9.27 13.34 19.55
N ILE A 4 -9.92 14.14 20.42
CA ILE A 4 -9.97 15.60 20.27
C ILE A 4 -8.58 16.22 20.36
N ASP A 5 -7.76 15.76 21.30
CA ASP A 5 -6.37 16.27 21.44
C ASP A 5 -5.54 15.91 20.21
N THR A 6 -5.78 14.73 19.64
CA THR A 6 -5.09 14.25 18.44
C THR A 6 -5.39 15.12 17.23
N ILE A 7 -6.67 15.38 16.92
CA ILE A 7 -7.04 16.21 15.76
C ILE A 7 -6.60 17.65 15.90
N LYS A 8 -6.64 18.18 17.13
CA LYS A 8 -6.16 19.54 17.42
C LYS A 8 -4.65 19.66 17.20
N ARG A 9 -3.87 18.70 17.73
CA ARG A 9 -2.43 18.64 17.53
C ARG A 9 -2.08 18.53 16.04
N LEU A 10 -2.71 17.60 15.32
CA LEU A 10 -2.47 17.41 13.88
C LEU A 10 -2.74 18.67 13.07
N ARG A 11 -3.78 19.43 13.42
CA ARG A 11 -4.09 20.70 12.78
C ARG A 11 -3.01 21.75 13.07
N GLU A 12 -2.60 21.86 14.33
CA GLU A 12 -1.56 22.82 14.78
C GLU A 12 -0.20 22.48 14.17
N ASP A 13 0.18 21.22 14.12
CA ASP A 13 1.44 20.74 13.50
C ASP A 13 1.53 21.08 12.01
N ARG A 14 0.37 21.12 11.32
CA ARG A 14 0.29 21.53 9.91
C ARG A 14 0.13 23.05 9.73
N GLY A 15 0.03 23.81 10.80
CA GLY A 15 -0.23 25.24 10.74
C GLY A 15 -1.59 25.59 10.11
N ALA A 16 -2.52 24.63 10.06
CA ALA A 16 -3.82 24.81 9.44
C ALA A 16 -4.82 25.50 10.40
N SER A 17 -5.67 26.37 9.86
CA SER A 17 -6.77 26.94 10.62
C SER A 17 -7.96 25.99 10.74
N GLN A 18 -8.85 26.23 11.71
CA GLN A 18 -10.10 25.47 11.81
C GLN A 18 -10.99 25.60 10.55
N ALA A 19 -10.84 26.70 9.81
CA ALA A 19 -11.57 26.93 8.56
C ALA A 19 -11.04 26.01 7.45
N ASP A 20 -9.72 25.86 7.33
CA ASP A 20 -9.09 25.03 6.32
C ASP A 20 -9.48 23.56 6.49
N ILE A 21 -9.47 23.06 7.73
CA ILE A 21 -9.89 21.67 7.99
C ILE A 21 -11.39 21.50 7.73
N ALA A 22 -12.21 22.45 8.17
CA ALA A 22 -13.66 22.39 7.95
C ALA A 22 -14.00 22.34 6.45
N GLU A 23 -13.33 23.16 5.64
CA GLU A 23 -13.47 23.15 4.18
C GLU A 23 -13.04 21.81 3.57
N ALA A 24 -11.88 21.30 3.99
CA ALA A 24 -11.34 20.05 3.49
C ALA A 24 -12.27 18.84 3.72
N ILE A 25 -12.95 18.78 4.87
CA ILE A 25 -13.90 17.70 5.19
C ILE A 25 -15.35 18.02 4.83
N GLY A 26 -15.62 19.19 4.25
CA GLY A 26 -16.93 19.59 3.76
C GLY A 26 -17.95 19.91 4.85
N ILE A 27 -17.55 20.53 5.97
CA ILE A 27 -18.44 20.98 7.03
C ILE A 27 -18.26 22.49 7.33
N ALA A 28 -19.20 23.09 8.02
CA ALA A 28 -19.07 24.48 8.43
C ALA A 28 -17.97 24.66 9.49
N ARG A 29 -17.20 25.75 9.45
CA ARG A 29 -16.19 26.11 10.46
C ARG A 29 -16.70 26.00 11.89
N ALA A 30 -17.90 26.50 12.16
CA ALA A 30 -18.51 26.46 13.49
C ALA A 30 -18.78 25.04 13.97
N THR A 31 -19.09 24.13 13.03
CA THR A 31 -19.27 22.68 13.26
C THR A 31 -17.96 22.03 13.64
N TYR A 32 -16.89 22.32 12.91
CA TYR A 32 -15.55 21.82 13.23
C TYR A 32 -15.04 22.38 14.57
N ALA A 33 -15.21 23.67 14.83
CA ALA A 33 -14.84 24.28 16.11
C ALA A 33 -15.56 23.64 17.31
N SER A 34 -16.84 23.29 17.14
CA SER A 34 -17.60 22.57 18.17
C SER A 34 -17.12 21.13 18.38
N LEU A 35 -16.69 20.48 17.32
CA LEU A 35 -16.09 19.15 17.35
C LEU A 35 -14.74 19.17 18.07
N GLU A 36 -13.83 20.07 17.68
CA GLU A 36 -12.50 20.24 18.28
C GLU A 36 -12.57 20.68 19.74
N ALA A 37 -13.67 21.36 20.15
CA ALA A 37 -13.95 21.70 21.54
C ALA A 37 -14.63 20.57 22.34
N GLY A 38 -14.88 19.42 21.74
CA GLY A 38 -15.55 18.28 22.38
C GLY A 38 -17.03 18.52 22.69
N ARG A 39 -17.65 19.55 22.12
CA ARG A 39 -19.03 19.91 22.37
C ARG A 39 -20.06 19.12 21.56
N ARG A 40 -19.62 18.37 20.58
CA ARG A 40 -20.44 17.45 19.80
C ARG A 40 -19.68 16.17 19.47
N PRO A 41 -20.39 15.04 19.31
CA PRO A 41 -19.76 13.81 18.81
C PRO A 41 -19.37 13.97 17.35
N ILE A 42 -18.34 13.22 16.93
CA ILE A 42 -17.96 13.03 15.55
C ILE A 42 -18.72 11.83 14.98
N ASN A 43 -19.08 11.88 13.70
CA ASN A 43 -19.64 10.75 12.99
C ASN A 43 -18.57 10.02 12.17
N LEU A 44 -18.90 8.81 11.69
CA LEU A 44 -17.96 7.96 10.96
C LEU A 44 -17.49 8.58 9.64
N ASP A 45 -18.37 9.30 8.94
CA ASP A 45 -18.03 9.99 7.68
C ASP A 45 -16.98 11.09 7.91
N GLU A 46 -17.13 11.85 8.98
CA GLU A 46 -16.17 12.89 9.38
C GLU A 46 -14.84 12.29 9.83
N ILE A 47 -14.85 11.14 10.53
CA ILE A 47 -13.63 10.43 10.90
C ILE A 47 -12.88 9.99 9.63
N ASN A 48 -13.58 9.42 8.66
CA ASN A 48 -12.97 8.96 7.41
C ASN A 48 -12.36 10.12 6.63
N LYS A 49 -13.07 11.25 6.52
CA LYS A 49 -12.57 12.45 5.82
C LYS A 49 -11.37 13.09 6.53
N LEU A 50 -11.38 13.13 7.86
CA LEU A 50 -10.23 13.61 8.64
C LEU A 50 -9.03 12.65 8.48
N ALA A 51 -9.26 11.36 8.52
CA ALA A 51 -8.23 10.37 8.31
C ALA A 51 -7.61 10.50 6.90
N GLU A 52 -8.44 10.66 5.88
CA GLU A 52 -8.00 10.92 4.50
C GLU A 52 -7.18 12.22 4.41
N TYR A 53 -7.67 13.32 4.99
CA TYR A 53 -6.98 14.62 5.01
C TYR A 53 -5.62 14.54 5.69
N TYR A 54 -5.54 13.82 6.81
CA TYR A 54 -4.31 13.66 7.58
C TYR A 54 -3.42 12.51 7.07
N GLN A 55 -3.90 11.73 6.09
CA GLN A 55 -3.21 10.55 5.55
C GLN A 55 -2.93 9.48 6.63
N LEU A 56 -3.91 9.29 7.50
CA LEU A 56 -3.91 8.30 8.57
C LEU A 56 -5.03 7.29 8.35
N SER A 57 -4.92 6.12 8.97
CA SER A 57 -6.07 5.24 9.08
C SER A 57 -7.08 5.79 10.11
N PRO A 58 -8.38 5.50 9.99
CA PRO A 58 -9.36 5.86 11.01
C PRO A 58 -9.01 5.34 12.41
N GLY A 59 -8.38 4.17 12.50
CA GLY A 59 -7.91 3.59 13.77
C GLY A 59 -6.81 4.44 14.41
N GLU A 60 -5.76 4.77 13.68
CA GLU A 60 -4.66 5.64 14.16
C GLU A 60 -5.17 7.00 14.62
N LEU A 61 -6.15 7.57 13.89
CA LEU A 61 -6.73 8.84 14.25
C LEU A 61 -7.54 8.75 15.57
N ILE A 62 -8.24 7.63 15.80
CA ILE A 62 -9.06 7.41 17.01
C ILE A 62 -8.18 7.08 18.21
N GLU A 63 -7.20 6.20 18.04
CA GLU A 63 -6.32 5.74 19.12
C GLU A 63 -5.32 6.81 19.53
N GLY A 64 -5.10 7.81 18.68
CA GLY A 64 -4.16 8.91 18.94
C GLY A 64 -2.69 8.46 18.86
N GLU A 65 -2.47 7.26 18.39
CA GLU A 65 -1.15 6.74 18.01
C GLU A 65 -0.81 7.23 16.61
N VAL A 66 -0.65 8.53 16.48
CA VAL A 66 -0.06 9.09 15.27
C VAL A 66 1.40 8.70 15.31
N SER A 67 1.73 7.63 14.62
CA SER A 67 3.11 7.39 14.23
C SER A 67 3.52 8.58 13.38
N THR A 68 4.08 9.60 14.01
CA THR A 68 4.74 10.70 13.30
C THR A 68 5.98 10.09 12.65
N VAL A 69 5.76 9.43 11.50
CA VAL A 69 6.83 9.05 10.60
C VAL A 69 7.29 10.31 9.86
N ASN A 70 7.69 11.30 10.67
CA ASN A 70 8.61 12.36 10.32
C ASN A 70 9.81 12.27 11.24
N GLU A 71 10.16 11.07 11.65
CA GLU A 71 11.52 10.82 12.06
C GLU A 71 12.33 10.65 10.77
N PRO A 72 13.40 11.45 10.57
CA PRO A 72 14.44 11.04 9.66
C PRO A 72 14.79 9.64 10.11
N ALA A 73 14.73 8.67 9.18
CA ALA A 73 14.93 7.26 9.45
C ALA A 73 15.94 7.12 10.60
N ALA A 74 15.42 6.82 11.78
CA ALA A 74 16.28 6.45 12.90
C ALA A 74 17.02 5.25 12.35
N ILE A 75 18.24 5.48 11.97
CA ILE A 75 19.19 4.43 11.67
C ILE A 75 19.12 3.58 12.90
N TYR A 76 18.43 2.44 12.80
CA TYR A 76 18.58 1.37 13.76
C TYR A 76 20.05 0.96 13.65
N THR A 77 20.90 1.65 14.39
CA THR A 77 22.21 1.16 14.74
C THR A 77 22.00 0.03 15.77
N ARG A 78 21.40 -1.05 15.27
CA ARG A 78 21.72 -2.35 15.82
C ARG A 78 23.22 -2.47 15.57
N GLU A 79 24.01 -2.61 16.62
CA GLU A 79 25.40 -3.04 16.47
C GLU A 79 25.37 -4.37 15.72
N VAL A 80 25.42 -4.29 14.40
CA VAL A 80 25.57 -5.44 13.52
C VAL A 80 27.04 -5.76 13.57
N ASN A 81 27.37 -6.92 14.16
CA ASN A 81 28.70 -7.50 14.02
C ASN A 81 29.04 -7.50 12.53
N THR A 82 30.06 -6.73 12.19
CA THR A 82 30.49 -6.47 10.79
C THR A 82 31.07 -7.70 10.08
N GLU A 83 31.10 -8.86 10.74
CA GLU A 83 31.65 -10.10 10.17
C GLU A 83 30.66 -10.91 9.33
N ASP A 84 29.35 -10.59 9.36
CA ASP A 84 28.29 -11.29 8.61
C ASP A 84 27.62 -10.44 7.54
N ILE A 85 28.24 -9.33 7.10
CA ILE A 85 27.69 -8.53 6.01
C ILE A 85 28.03 -9.20 4.68
N VAL A 86 27.17 -10.13 4.26
CA VAL A 86 27.08 -10.49 2.86
C VAL A 86 26.67 -9.22 2.10
N PRO A 87 27.47 -8.72 1.12
CA PRO A 87 27.10 -7.56 0.34
C PRO A 87 25.71 -7.81 -0.26
N ARG A 88 24.70 -7.09 0.22
CA ARG A 88 23.37 -7.15 -0.37
C ARG A 88 23.45 -6.37 -1.68
N GLU A 89 23.39 -7.04 -2.78
CA GLU A 89 23.22 -6.42 -4.09
C GLU A 89 21.82 -5.79 -4.15
N ILE A 90 21.74 -4.50 -3.76
CA ILE A 90 20.51 -3.72 -3.78
C ILE A 90 20.49 -2.95 -5.12
N SER A 91 20.37 -3.67 -6.20
CA SER A 91 19.87 -3.13 -7.46
C SER A 91 18.71 -4.01 -7.89
N PRO A 92 17.46 -3.63 -7.55
CA PRO A 92 16.31 -4.34 -8.05
C PRO A 92 16.21 -4.09 -9.55
N GLU A 93 16.74 -4.99 -10.33
CA GLU A 93 16.46 -5.08 -11.74
C GLU A 93 15.17 -5.87 -11.91
N VAL A 94 14.16 -5.21 -12.45
CA VAL A 94 12.87 -5.85 -12.73
C VAL A 94 13.10 -7.01 -13.70
N LYS A 95 12.55 -8.17 -13.38
CA LYS A 95 12.60 -9.39 -14.19
C LYS A 95 11.20 -9.61 -14.80
N PRO A 96 10.93 -9.07 -15.99
CA PRO A 96 9.58 -9.05 -16.55
C PRO A 96 8.99 -10.45 -16.71
N GLU A 97 9.77 -11.43 -17.16
CA GLU A 97 9.33 -12.80 -17.32
C GLU A 97 8.91 -13.44 -15.99
N LYS A 98 9.68 -13.21 -14.93
CA LYS A 98 9.34 -13.73 -13.59
C LYS A 98 8.13 -13.02 -13.00
N LEU A 99 8.03 -11.70 -13.18
CA LEU A 99 6.87 -10.94 -12.73
C LEU A 99 5.60 -11.42 -13.44
N ARG A 100 5.66 -11.68 -14.76
CA ARG A 100 4.56 -12.25 -15.55
C ARG A 100 4.10 -13.59 -14.97
N GLU A 101 5.00 -14.52 -14.73
CA GLU A 101 4.69 -15.85 -14.19
C GLU A 101 4.07 -15.76 -12.78
N VAL A 102 4.62 -14.91 -11.91
CA VAL A 102 4.09 -14.70 -10.57
C VAL A 102 2.70 -14.08 -10.63
N LEU A 103 2.48 -13.11 -11.52
CA LEU A 103 1.16 -12.49 -11.74
C LEU A 103 0.14 -13.53 -12.21
N LEU A 104 0.45 -14.31 -13.25
CA LEU A 104 -0.45 -15.36 -13.74
C LEU A 104 -0.75 -16.38 -12.64
N TYR A 105 0.24 -16.79 -11.86
CA TYR A 105 0.05 -17.72 -10.74
C TYR A 105 -0.89 -17.18 -9.67
N ILE A 106 -0.74 -15.93 -9.28
CA ILE A 106 -1.63 -15.27 -8.32
C ILE A 106 -3.04 -15.18 -8.89
N LEU A 107 -3.16 -14.69 -10.12
CA LEU A 107 -4.45 -14.42 -10.76
C LEU A 107 -5.25 -15.69 -11.06
N ASP A 108 -4.60 -16.78 -11.45
CA ASP A 108 -5.24 -18.09 -11.63
C ASP A 108 -5.91 -18.58 -10.33
N ARG A 109 -5.30 -18.29 -9.18
CA ARG A 109 -5.81 -18.74 -7.89
C ARG A 109 -6.86 -17.83 -7.26
N ILE A 110 -6.76 -16.54 -7.45
CA ILE A 110 -7.58 -15.58 -6.71
C ILE A 110 -8.20 -14.46 -7.54
N GLY A 111 -7.82 -14.26 -8.80
CA GLY A 111 -8.21 -13.12 -9.62
C GLY A 111 -9.74 -12.94 -9.78
N GLY A 112 -10.47 -14.03 -9.83
CA GLY A 112 -11.95 -14.01 -9.94
C GLY A 112 -12.69 -13.65 -8.65
N LYS A 113 -12.04 -13.59 -7.50
CA LYS A 113 -12.71 -13.34 -6.21
C LYS A 113 -13.17 -11.88 -6.10
N PRO A 114 -14.37 -11.61 -5.52
CA PRO A 114 -14.95 -10.26 -5.49
C PRO A 114 -14.14 -9.25 -4.69
N ASN A 115 -13.41 -9.68 -3.68
CA ASN A 115 -12.61 -8.84 -2.79
C ASN A 115 -11.14 -8.68 -3.22
N VAL A 116 -10.76 -9.19 -4.39
CA VAL A 116 -9.41 -9.08 -4.93
C VAL A 116 -9.36 -7.99 -5.98
N GLY A 117 -8.75 -6.89 -5.62
CA GLY A 117 -8.45 -5.77 -6.51
C GLY A 117 -6.95 -5.49 -6.54
N GLU A 118 -6.59 -4.40 -7.20
CA GLU A 118 -5.21 -3.96 -7.42
C GLU A 118 -4.38 -3.88 -6.12
N THR A 119 -4.94 -3.33 -5.06
CA THR A 119 -4.26 -3.20 -3.76
C THR A 119 -3.90 -4.55 -3.13
N VAL A 120 -4.78 -5.55 -3.29
CA VAL A 120 -4.50 -6.91 -2.79
C VAL A 120 -3.38 -7.55 -3.60
N LEU A 121 -3.40 -7.36 -4.92
CA LEU A 121 -2.35 -7.85 -5.81
C LEU A 121 -0.98 -7.27 -5.45
N TYR A 122 -0.89 -5.97 -5.19
CA TYR A 122 0.35 -5.31 -4.76
C TYR A 122 0.90 -5.89 -3.45
N LYS A 123 0.03 -6.13 -2.48
CA LYS A 123 0.43 -6.73 -1.20
C LYS A 123 0.95 -8.16 -1.37
N LEU A 124 0.30 -8.97 -2.21
CA LEU A 124 0.76 -10.33 -2.47
C LEU A 124 2.13 -10.36 -3.17
N LEU A 125 2.33 -9.50 -4.17
CA LEU A 125 3.63 -9.35 -4.82
C LEU A 125 4.71 -8.93 -3.81
N TYR A 126 4.38 -7.95 -2.94
CA TYR A 126 5.29 -7.53 -1.89
C TYR A 126 5.68 -8.68 -0.96
N PHE A 127 4.73 -9.45 -0.46
CA PHE A 127 5.03 -10.56 0.45
C PHE A 127 5.84 -11.66 -0.25
N ILE A 128 5.51 -12.01 -1.48
CA ILE A 128 6.27 -13.00 -2.27
C ILE A 128 7.73 -12.57 -2.43
N ASP A 129 7.97 -11.32 -2.79
CA ASP A 129 9.33 -10.82 -2.98
C ASP A 129 10.11 -10.71 -1.66
N PHE A 130 9.47 -10.18 -0.60
CA PHE A 130 10.16 -9.94 0.66
C PHE A 130 10.38 -11.20 1.48
N ASP A 131 9.43 -12.13 1.53
CA ASP A 131 9.61 -13.41 2.21
C ASP A 131 10.70 -14.25 1.55
N TYR A 132 10.80 -14.18 0.22
CA TYR A 132 11.88 -14.84 -0.51
C TYR A 132 13.22 -14.14 -0.29
N TYR A 133 13.21 -12.80 -0.30
CA TYR A 133 14.40 -12.00 -0.03
C TYR A 133 14.96 -12.24 1.37
N GLU A 134 14.09 -12.35 2.39
CA GLU A 134 14.51 -12.64 3.77
C GLU A 134 15.28 -13.96 3.87
N LYS A 135 14.87 -14.96 3.08
CA LYS A 135 15.49 -16.30 3.08
C LYS A 135 16.74 -16.41 2.21
N THR A 136 16.79 -15.66 1.12
CA THR A 136 17.79 -15.88 0.07
C THR A 136 18.65 -14.67 -0.26
N GLY A 137 18.31 -13.48 0.24
CA GLY A 137 18.93 -12.20 -0.13
C GLY A 137 18.60 -11.71 -1.55
N LYS A 138 17.63 -12.33 -2.23
CA LYS A 138 17.24 -11.99 -3.61
C LYS A 138 15.73 -11.87 -3.75
N SER A 139 15.26 -10.90 -4.54
CA SER A 139 13.86 -10.77 -4.92
C SER A 139 13.55 -11.70 -6.10
N ILE A 140 12.32 -12.22 -6.17
CA ILE A 140 11.86 -13.02 -7.31
C ILE A 140 11.60 -12.12 -8.51
N THR A 141 10.73 -11.10 -8.33
CA THR A 141 10.28 -10.24 -9.44
C THR A 141 11.24 -9.08 -9.74
N GLY A 142 12.03 -8.67 -8.76
CA GLY A 142 12.89 -7.49 -8.86
C GLY A 142 12.14 -6.16 -8.80
N LEU A 143 10.85 -6.16 -8.45
CA LEU A 143 10.10 -4.92 -8.28
C LEU A 143 10.62 -4.10 -7.10
N THR A 144 10.63 -2.79 -7.28
CA THR A 144 10.85 -1.83 -6.20
C THR A 144 9.52 -1.40 -5.62
N TYR A 145 9.40 -1.42 -4.30
CA TYR A 145 8.18 -1.04 -3.59
C TYR A 145 8.35 0.27 -2.84
N ILE A 146 7.31 1.06 -2.85
CA ILE A 146 7.21 2.31 -2.10
C ILE A 146 6.12 2.19 -1.04
N HIS A 147 6.26 2.90 0.06
CA HIS A 147 5.21 3.01 1.05
C HIS A 147 4.09 3.90 0.50
N ASN A 148 2.87 3.36 0.44
CA ASN A 148 1.68 4.08 -0.01
C ASN A 148 0.59 4.00 1.07
N HIS A 149 -0.43 4.87 0.98
CA HIS A 149 -1.54 4.95 1.94
C HIS A 149 -2.21 3.59 2.25
N TYR A 150 -2.35 2.73 1.26
CA TYR A 150 -2.97 1.40 1.42
C TYR A 150 -1.96 0.26 1.63
N GLY A 151 -0.71 0.60 1.91
CA GLY A 151 0.38 -0.34 2.13
C GLY A 151 1.42 -0.33 1.01
N PRO A 152 2.35 -1.28 1.00
CA PRO A 152 3.41 -1.35 0.00
C PRO A 152 2.82 -1.48 -1.40
N SER A 153 3.30 -0.66 -2.31
CA SER A 153 2.90 -0.64 -3.72
C SER A 153 4.14 -0.67 -4.61
N PRO A 154 4.14 -1.40 -5.72
CA PRO A 154 5.24 -1.36 -6.66
C PRO A 154 5.33 0.01 -7.32
N ILE A 155 6.51 0.37 -7.80
CA ILE A 155 6.67 1.55 -8.68
C ILE A 155 5.84 1.29 -9.94
N LEU A 156 4.83 2.14 -10.18
CA LEU A 156 3.83 1.92 -11.21
C LEU A 156 4.42 1.83 -12.62
N ARG A 157 5.50 2.55 -12.91
CA ARG A 157 6.15 2.51 -14.23
C ARG A 157 6.52 1.08 -14.63
N ASP A 158 7.18 0.37 -13.73
CA ASP A 158 7.75 -0.95 -14.02
C ASP A 158 6.64 -2.03 -14.01
N PHE A 159 5.70 -1.92 -13.07
CA PHE A 159 4.55 -2.80 -13.01
C PHE A 159 3.64 -2.62 -14.23
N SER A 160 3.29 -1.38 -14.58
CA SER A 160 2.38 -1.09 -15.70
C SER A 160 2.96 -1.51 -17.04
N ALA A 161 4.28 -1.43 -17.23
CA ALA A 161 4.91 -1.88 -18.46
C ALA A 161 4.68 -3.38 -18.71
N VAL A 162 4.81 -4.21 -17.66
CA VAL A 162 4.56 -5.65 -17.77
C VAL A 162 3.06 -5.94 -17.96
N ILE A 163 2.19 -5.23 -17.26
CA ILE A 163 0.73 -5.39 -17.42
C ILE A 163 0.27 -5.05 -18.85
N GLU A 164 0.76 -3.96 -19.43
CA GLU A 164 0.39 -3.58 -20.80
C GLU A 164 0.95 -4.58 -21.83
N ASP A 165 2.14 -5.12 -21.60
CA ASP A 165 2.68 -6.18 -22.44
C ASP A 165 1.83 -7.46 -22.36
N MET A 166 1.44 -7.90 -21.17
CA MET A 166 0.56 -9.05 -20.97
C MET A 166 -0.83 -8.86 -21.59
N LYS A 167 -1.39 -7.65 -21.54
CA LYS A 167 -2.66 -7.32 -22.24
C LYS A 167 -2.52 -7.41 -23.77
N THR A 168 -1.41 -6.95 -24.29
CA THR A 168 -1.14 -6.96 -25.73
C THR A 168 -1.02 -8.40 -26.27
N HIS A 169 -0.63 -9.33 -25.42
CA HIS A 169 -0.52 -10.75 -25.74
C HIS A 169 -1.74 -11.59 -25.31
N ASP A 170 -2.84 -10.94 -24.90
CA ASP A 170 -4.09 -11.58 -24.45
C ASP A 170 -3.90 -12.54 -23.25
N GLU A 171 -2.87 -12.32 -22.42
CA GLU A 171 -2.59 -13.13 -21.23
C GLU A 171 -3.42 -12.75 -20.01
N LEU A 172 -3.85 -11.49 -19.96
CA LEU A 172 -4.74 -10.99 -18.90
C LEU A 172 -5.68 -9.89 -19.40
N ASP A 173 -6.83 -9.79 -18.73
CA ASP A 173 -7.78 -8.70 -18.87
C ASP A 173 -7.87 -7.84 -17.62
N ILE A 174 -8.20 -6.56 -17.80
CA ILE A 174 -8.49 -5.63 -16.71
C ILE A 174 -9.96 -5.22 -16.78
N VAL A 175 -10.70 -5.52 -15.72
CA VAL A 175 -12.13 -5.19 -15.63
C VAL A 175 -12.35 -4.22 -14.47
N GLU A 176 -13.02 -3.12 -14.73
CA GLU A 176 -13.48 -2.20 -13.69
C GLU A 176 -14.81 -2.65 -13.14
N THR A 177 -14.86 -2.88 -11.83
CA THR A 177 -16.08 -3.28 -11.11
C THR A 177 -16.35 -2.32 -9.96
N LYS A 178 -17.59 -2.25 -9.51
CA LYS A 178 -17.92 -1.53 -8.29
C LYS A 178 -17.82 -2.48 -7.09
N PHE A 179 -17.03 -2.08 -6.10
CA PHE A 179 -16.96 -2.74 -4.81
C PHE A 179 -17.35 -1.73 -3.73
N PHE A 180 -18.54 -1.89 -3.14
CA PHE A 180 -19.25 -0.88 -2.37
C PHE A 180 -19.38 0.42 -3.19
N ASN A 181 -18.87 1.55 -2.68
CA ASN A 181 -18.95 2.88 -3.35
C ASN A 181 -17.71 3.21 -4.19
N ASN A 182 -16.71 2.32 -4.24
CA ASN A 182 -15.45 2.56 -4.94
C ASN A 182 -15.35 1.76 -6.23
N THR A 183 -14.71 2.33 -7.24
CA THR A 183 -14.33 1.59 -8.45
C THR A 183 -13.11 0.74 -8.12
N GLN A 184 -13.18 -0.55 -8.42
CA GLN A 184 -12.12 -1.51 -8.22
C GLN A 184 -11.65 -2.03 -9.57
N LYS A 185 -10.35 -1.96 -9.84
CA LYS A 185 -9.72 -2.65 -10.96
C LYS A 185 -9.45 -4.10 -10.57
N LYS A 186 -9.90 -5.02 -11.41
CA LYS A 186 -9.62 -6.45 -11.30
C LYS A 186 -8.78 -6.90 -12.46
N TYR A 187 -7.84 -7.74 -12.18
CA TYR A 187 -6.98 -8.41 -13.15
C TYR A 187 -7.43 -9.85 -13.26
N LEU A 188 -7.70 -10.33 -14.46
CA LEU A 188 -8.19 -11.66 -14.75
C LEU A 188 -7.21 -12.35 -15.69
N ALA A 189 -6.61 -13.46 -15.25
CA ALA A 189 -5.73 -14.25 -16.10
C ALA A 189 -6.54 -14.92 -17.21
N GLN A 190 -6.06 -14.82 -18.45
CA GLN A 190 -6.59 -15.54 -19.62
C GLN A 190 -5.74 -16.80 -19.90
N GLU A 191 -4.52 -16.82 -19.42
CA GLU A 191 -3.60 -17.95 -19.54
C GLU A 191 -3.22 -18.52 -18.17
N LYS A 192 -2.77 -19.77 -18.18
CA LYS A 192 -2.24 -20.41 -16.97
C LYS A 192 -0.74 -20.15 -16.85
N PRO A 193 -0.23 -20.04 -15.61
CA PRO A 193 1.21 -19.87 -15.41
C PRO A 193 1.97 -21.12 -15.92
N ALA A 194 2.96 -20.93 -16.75
CA ALA A 194 3.84 -22.00 -17.21
C ALA A 194 4.93 -22.34 -16.17
N LEU A 195 5.31 -21.35 -15.36
CA LEU A 195 6.34 -21.43 -14.31
C LEU A 195 7.75 -21.76 -14.81
N GLU A 196 7.98 -21.69 -16.12
CA GLU A 196 9.26 -22.07 -16.76
C GLU A 196 10.41 -21.09 -16.42
N ASN A 197 10.06 -19.83 -16.17
CA ASN A 197 11.02 -18.78 -15.84
C ASN A 197 11.36 -18.73 -14.34
N LEU A 198 10.70 -19.54 -13.51
CA LEU A 198 10.95 -19.64 -12.09
C LEU A 198 11.83 -20.84 -11.76
N SER A 199 12.80 -20.66 -10.89
CA SER A 199 13.61 -21.77 -10.38
C SER A 199 12.80 -22.64 -9.41
N ALA A 200 13.23 -23.89 -9.21
CA ALA A 200 12.58 -24.81 -8.28
C ALA A 200 12.43 -24.27 -6.85
N ASN A 201 13.38 -23.45 -6.40
CA ASN A 201 13.31 -22.81 -5.09
C ASN A 201 12.26 -21.68 -5.04
N GLU A 202 12.10 -20.92 -6.12
CA GLU A 202 11.08 -19.86 -6.23
C GLU A 202 9.67 -20.48 -6.33
N ILE A 203 9.51 -21.58 -7.02
CA ILE A 203 8.22 -22.30 -7.12
C ILE A 203 7.80 -22.92 -5.78
N LYS A 204 8.79 -23.40 -5.02
CA LYS A 204 8.53 -24.05 -3.71
C LYS A 204 8.19 -23.04 -2.62
N HIS A 205 8.58 -21.77 -2.81
CA HIS A 205 8.33 -20.70 -1.86
C HIS A 205 6.87 -20.28 -1.87
#